data_4dc1cbef6fdb3600661c885bc17a924a
#
_entry.id   4dc1cbef6fdb3600661c885bc17a924a
#
_cell.length_a   1.000
_cell.length_b   1.000
_cell.length_c   1.000
_cell.angle_alpha   90.00
_cell.angle_beta   90.00
_cell.angle_gamma   90.00
#
_symmetry.space_group_name_H-M   'P 1'
#
loop_
_entity.id
_entity.type
_entity.pdbx_description
1 polymer ?
#
loop_
_entity_poly.entity_id
_entity_poly.type
_entity_poly.pdbx_seq_one_letter_code
_entity_poly.pdbx_strand_id
1 'polypeptide(L)'
;METSQPHPPLDSEEVCTHCAWVPYAIVALPVVLPLLLLILHGPLLRLFGFYIRSLNGDKREIIFRVSSEEALRANQSKTPTPQPTTIAGFFHPYCNAGGGGERVLWAAIHANQLHSPHILNVVYTGDQATKSTILSNVQTRFDIHLNPSLVQFIHLQKRHLVSSSTWPRFTLLGQSLGSIFLALEAFGMLVPDVYIDSMGYAFTILLAKKVFGIPTAAYVHYPTISTDMLGSLSPEKSVKKRYWQLFAMLYSYAGSGIDVVVANSSWTAGHLNSLWRGRQEGGAAAPKFDGGLAAAIKWISGRQKKGDIEVLFPPCAVKKLAEKVSIGKKREDAILYIAQFRPEKNHILVLQAFEKFLKSAPEELKNTKLVLVGTVREDQDEKKVYELRLLAHELQVDKNVVFVTNAPWGDVIGWLGKASLGVNAMWNEHFGIGVVEYQAAGLIGVVHDSGGPKLDIVVEVDGLRTGYHATTAEEFAQGFKEALSLSDEDTVAMRERARKSSLRFSEEIFEEQWNSVMDTLLGLLEGKKRK
;
A
#
# COMPACT_ATOMS: atom_id res chain seq x y z
N MET A 1 -65.40 66.21 16.46
CA MET A 1 -65.86 64.85 16.45
C MET A 1 -65.39 64.23 15.15
N GLU A 2 -64.18 63.67 15.14
CA GLU A 2 -63.63 62.96 14.02
C GLU A 2 -63.56 61.47 14.37
N THR A 3 -64.26 60.67 13.59
CA THR A 3 -64.33 59.20 13.74
C THR A 3 -63.12 58.59 13.05
N SER A 4 -62.24 57.98 13.83
CA SER A 4 -61.15 57.12 13.30
C SER A 4 -61.67 55.84 12.82
N GLN A 5 -61.42 55.50 11.53
CA GLN A 5 -61.64 54.16 10.98
C GLN A 5 -60.48 53.21 11.35
N PRO A 6 -60.71 51.94 11.64
CA PRO A 6 -59.67 50.96 11.91
C PRO A 6 -59.03 50.47 10.61
N HIS A 7 -57.71 50.34 10.61
CA HIS A 7 -56.92 49.73 9.54
C HIS A 7 -57.20 48.21 9.48
N PRO A 8 -57.22 47.62 8.28
CA PRO A 8 -57.35 46.16 8.14
C PRO A 8 -56.04 45.45 8.62
N PRO A 9 -56.16 44.22 9.12
CA PRO A 9 -54.97 43.46 9.53
C PRO A 9 -54.10 43.11 8.32
N LEU A 10 -52.78 43.24 8.52
CA LEU A 10 -51.75 42.80 7.58
C LEU A 10 -51.90 41.30 7.37
N ASP A 11 -52.11 40.91 6.13
CA ASP A 11 -52.21 39.52 5.70
C ASP A 11 -50.95 38.75 6.06
N SER A 12 -51.20 37.54 6.55
CA SER A 12 -50.25 36.50 6.88
C SER A 12 -49.20 36.27 5.78
N GLU A 13 -47.97 36.19 6.21
CA GLU A 13 -46.84 35.71 5.44
C GLU A 13 -47.22 34.41 4.66
N GLU A 14 -47.38 34.46 3.36
CA GLU A 14 -47.28 33.30 2.49
C GLU A 14 -45.87 32.77 2.59
N VAL A 15 -45.63 31.84 3.50
CA VAL A 15 -44.41 31.04 3.54
C VAL A 15 -44.32 30.30 2.21
N CYS A 16 -43.42 30.77 1.37
CA CYS A 16 -43.15 30.18 0.06
C CYS A 16 -42.75 28.72 0.24
N THR A 17 -43.73 27.82 0.06
CA THR A 17 -43.57 26.36 0.19
C THR A 17 -42.51 25.79 -0.77
N HIS A 18 -42.09 26.54 -1.78
CA HIS A 18 -41.01 26.17 -2.71
C HIS A 18 -39.58 26.28 -2.09
N CYS A 19 -39.40 27.04 -1.01
CA CYS A 19 -38.08 27.18 -0.38
C CYS A 19 -37.75 26.08 0.63
N ALA A 20 -38.74 25.28 1.06
CA ALA A 20 -38.50 24.21 2.05
C ALA A 20 -37.63 23.04 1.52
N TRP A 21 -37.50 22.90 0.21
CA TRP A 21 -36.73 21.82 -0.45
C TRP A 21 -35.25 22.16 -0.63
N VAL A 22 -34.87 23.45 -0.57
CA VAL A 22 -33.51 23.92 -0.84
C VAL A 22 -32.44 23.33 0.10
N PRO A 23 -32.64 23.27 1.43
CA PRO A 23 -31.64 22.70 2.33
C PRO A 23 -31.47 21.18 2.16
N TYR A 24 -32.53 20.47 1.79
CA TYR A 24 -32.45 19.03 1.52
C TYR A 24 -31.77 18.75 0.16
N ALA A 25 -31.98 19.59 -0.83
CA ALA A 25 -31.32 19.49 -2.12
C ALA A 25 -29.81 19.75 -2.00
N ILE A 26 -29.39 20.74 -1.20
CA ILE A 26 -27.97 21.06 -0.98
C ILE A 26 -27.23 19.91 -0.29
N VAL A 27 -27.88 19.21 0.62
CA VAL A 27 -27.28 18.07 1.35
C VAL A 27 -27.35 16.77 0.54
N ALA A 28 -28.42 16.57 -0.23
CA ALA A 28 -28.64 15.36 -1.03
C ALA A 28 -27.91 15.40 -2.39
N LEU A 29 -27.82 16.57 -3.02
CA LEU A 29 -27.25 16.74 -4.37
C LEU A 29 -25.81 16.21 -4.52
N PRO A 30 -24.88 16.44 -3.58
CA PRO A 30 -23.53 15.92 -3.70
C PRO A 30 -23.40 14.39 -3.59
N VAL A 31 -24.40 13.72 -3.03
CA VAL A 31 -24.40 12.26 -2.83
C VAL A 31 -25.30 11.57 -3.86
N VAL A 32 -26.49 12.11 -4.09
CA VAL A 32 -27.49 11.51 -4.96
C VAL A 32 -27.18 11.76 -6.44
N LEU A 33 -26.65 12.93 -6.80
CA LEU A 33 -26.33 13.26 -8.19
C LEU A 33 -25.22 12.37 -8.78
N PRO A 34 -24.10 12.10 -8.11
CA PRO A 34 -23.12 11.14 -8.59
C PRO A 34 -23.67 9.70 -8.69
N LEU A 35 -24.51 9.30 -7.74
CA LEU A 35 -25.17 7.99 -7.75
C LEU A 35 -26.20 7.87 -8.91
N LEU A 36 -27.01 8.89 -9.11
CA LEU A 36 -27.95 8.96 -10.24
C LEU A 36 -27.23 9.04 -11.58
N LEU A 37 -26.17 9.83 -11.68
CA LEU A 37 -25.32 9.88 -12.88
C LEU A 37 -24.68 8.51 -13.17
N LEU A 38 -24.20 7.80 -12.15
CA LEU A 38 -23.62 6.46 -12.30
C LEU A 38 -24.66 5.38 -12.67
N ILE A 39 -25.90 5.50 -12.22
CA ILE A 39 -26.96 4.50 -12.43
C ILE A 39 -27.79 4.78 -13.71
N LEU A 40 -28.17 6.04 -13.94
CA LEU A 40 -29.12 6.40 -15.00
C LEU A 40 -28.47 6.79 -16.33
N HIS A 41 -27.15 7.09 -16.34
CA HIS A 41 -26.49 7.63 -17.55
C HIS A 41 -25.28 6.83 -18.02
N GLY A 42 -25.26 5.50 -17.82
CA GLY A 42 -24.20 4.63 -18.32
C GLY A 42 -23.79 4.89 -19.78
N PRO A 43 -24.72 5.01 -20.74
CA PRO A 43 -24.40 5.38 -22.10
C PRO A 43 -23.75 6.76 -22.26
N LEU A 44 -24.21 7.77 -21.50
CA LEU A 44 -23.64 9.12 -21.55
C LEU A 44 -22.22 9.16 -20.96
N LEU A 45 -21.97 8.42 -19.89
CA LEU A 45 -20.62 8.27 -19.35
C LEU A 45 -19.67 7.62 -20.37
N ARG A 46 -20.15 6.62 -21.09
CA ARG A 46 -19.36 5.97 -22.16
C ARG A 46 -19.12 6.92 -23.35
N LEU A 47 -20.11 7.70 -23.72
CA LEU A 47 -19.96 8.71 -24.77
C LEU A 47 -18.96 9.79 -24.36
N PHE A 48 -19.01 10.25 -23.11
CA PHE A 48 -18.02 11.16 -22.55
C PHE A 48 -16.62 10.55 -22.56
N GLY A 49 -16.48 9.29 -22.16
CA GLY A 49 -15.20 8.55 -22.20
C GLY A 49 -14.67 8.42 -23.63
N PHE A 50 -15.54 8.15 -24.60
CA PHE A 50 -15.19 8.13 -26.02
C PHE A 50 -14.70 9.51 -26.51
N TYR A 51 -15.42 10.57 -26.15
CA TYR A 51 -15.02 11.95 -26.46
C TYR A 51 -13.65 12.31 -25.91
N ILE A 52 -13.38 12.03 -24.60
CA ILE A 52 -12.05 12.26 -24.02
C ILE A 52 -10.98 11.43 -24.72
N ARG A 53 -11.28 10.18 -25.05
CA ARG A 53 -10.33 9.31 -25.78
C ARG A 53 -10.02 9.85 -27.18
N SER A 54 -11.01 10.42 -27.89
CA SER A 54 -10.79 11.03 -29.20
C SER A 54 -9.88 12.26 -29.13
N LEU A 55 -9.97 13.06 -28.04
CA LEU A 55 -9.06 14.18 -27.78
C LEU A 55 -7.63 13.75 -27.41
N ASN A 56 -7.45 12.48 -27.08
CA ASN A 56 -6.14 11.92 -26.71
C ASN A 56 -5.36 11.30 -27.89
N GLY A 57 -5.93 11.27 -29.10
CA GLY A 57 -5.33 10.61 -30.26
C GLY A 57 -3.91 11.09 -30.55
N ASP A 58 -3.72 12.40 -30.69
CA ASP A 58 -2.43 13.02 -30.97
C ASP A 58 -1.43 12.78 -29.83
N LYS A 59 -1.88 12.83 -28.58
CA LYS A 59 -1.01 12.60 -27.40
C LYS A 59 -0.52 11.17 -27.35
N ARG A 60 -1.37 10.22 -27.71
CA ARG A 60 -1.02 8.80 -27.82
C ARG A 60 0.07 8.58 -28.88
N GLU A 61 -0.08 9.21 -30.02
CA GLU A 61 0.92 9.14 -31.10
C GLU A 61 2.26 9.77 -30.68
N ILE A 62 2.19 10.94 -30.03
CA ILE A 62 3.39 11.62 -29.50
C ILE A 62 4.14 10.72 -28.53
N ILE A 63 3.44 10.07 -27.58
CA ILE A 63 4.12 9.27 -26.56
C ILE A 63 4.79 8.00 -27.13
N PHE A 64 4.19 7.39 -28.15
CA PHE A 64 4.82 6.30 -28.89
C PHE A 64 6.01 6.77 -29.72
N ARG A 65 5.92 7.95 -30.36
CA ARG A 65 7.03 8.54 -31.09
C ARG A 65 8.22 8.85 -30.17
N VAL A 66 7.97 9.46 -29.01
CA VAL A 66 9.01 9.73 -28.00
C VAL A 66 9.69 8.43 -27.56
N SER A 67 8.91 7.39 -27.26
CA SER A 67 9.42 6.06 -26.92
C SER A 67 10.33 5.51 -28.02
N SER A 68 9.90 5.61 -29.28
CA SER A 68 10.67 5.13 -30.43
C SER A 68 11.97 5.92 -30.65
N GLU A 69 11.92 7.24 -30.49
CA GLU A 69 13.12 8.10 -30.59
C GLU A 69 14.14 7.79 -29.49
N GLU A 70 13.67 7.55 -28.25
CA GLU A 70 14.54 7.15 -27.14
C GLU A 70 15.16 5.77 -27.39
N ALA A 71 14.41 4.81 -27.93
CA ALA A 71 14.92 3.50 -28.32
C ALA A 71 16.01 3.61 -29.40
N LEU A 72 15.82 4.46 -30.40
CA LEU A 72 16.81 4.70 -31.47
C LEU A 72 18.09 5.34 -30.92
N ARG A 73 17.96 6.29 -29.99
CA ARG A 73 19.13 6.94 -29.36
C ARG A 73 19.90 5.96 -28.47
N ALA A 74 19.24 5.04 -27.80
CA ALA A 74 19.85 4.02 -26.95
C ALA A 74 20.51 2.90 -27.77
N ASN A 75 19.91 2.53 -28.92
CA ASN A 75 20.38 1.48 -29.80
C ASN A 75 21.31 2.06 -30.91
N GLN A 76 22.51 2.44 -30.54
CA GLN A 76 23.60 2.57 -31.51
C GLN A 76 24.07 1.20 -32.08
N SER A 77 23.49 0.08 -31.68
CA SER A 77 23.77 -1.29 -32.10
C SER A 77 22.52 -2.09 -32.50
N LYS A 78 22.37 -2.25 -33.77
CA LYS A 78 21.99 -3.37 -34.66
C LYS A 78 20.76 -4.25 -34.46
N THR A 79 19.98 -4.23 -33.38
CA THR A 79 18.77 -5.04 -33.29
C THR A 79 17.52 -4.16 -33.14
N PRO A 80 16.52 -4.28 -34.04
CA PRO A 80 15.28 -3.54 -33.89
C PRO A 80 14.55 -3.98 -32.61
N THR A 81 14.37 -3.07 -31.65
CA THR A 81 13.48 -3.30 -30.52
C THR A 81 12.02 -3.28 -31.02
N PRO A 82 11.16 -4.21 -30.55
CA PRO A 82 9.75 -4.18 -30.89
C PRO A 82 9.14 -2.82 -30.55
N GLN A 83 8.40 -2.23 -31.49
CA GLN A 83 7.67 -0.99 -31.24
C GLN A 83 6.50 -1.28 -30.29
N PRO A 84 6.36 -0.53 -29.19
CA PRO A 84 5.21 -0.72 -28.31
C PRO A 84 3.89 -0.37 -29.03
N THR A 85 2.87 -1.17 -28.75
CA THR A 85 1.53 -1.03 -29.36
C THR A 85 0.43 -0.85 -28.33
N THR A 86 0.71 -1.18 -27.07
CA THR A 86 -0.24 -1.16 -25.96
C THR A 86 0.30 -0.29 -24.84
N ILE A 87 -0.57 0.51 -24.23
CA ILE A 87 -0.22 1.37 -23.08
C ILE A 87 -0.78 0.76 -21.81
N ALA A 88 0.11 0.41 -20.87
CA ALA A 88 -0.23 0.10 -19.49
C ALA A 88 -0.06 1.36 -18.61
N GLY A 89 -1.16 1.89 -18.08
CA GLY A 89 -1.15 3.08 -17.25
C GLY A 89 -1.11 2.73 -15.76
N PHE A 90 -0.04 3.12 -15.07
CA PHE A 90 0.14 2.97 -13.62
C PHE A 90 -0.22 4.28 -12.91
N PHE A 91 -1.23 4.24 -12.06
CA PHE A 91 -1.59 5.38 -11.23
C PHE A 91 -0.81 5.34 -9.92
N HIS A 92 0.25 6.15 -9.85
CA HIS A 92 1.16 6.19 -8.70
C HIS A 92 1.65 7.63 -8.43
N PRO A 93 0.82 8.49 -7.81
CA PRO A 93 1.13 9.92 -7.61
C PRO A 93 2.42 10.23 -6.86
N TYR A 94 3.00 9.27 -6.13
CA TYR A 94 4.21 9.41 -5.31
C TYR A 94 5.33 8.46 -5.75
N CYS A 95 5.52 8.23 -7.04
CA CYS A 95 6.40 7.19 -7.58
C CYS A 95 7.89 7.34 -7.19
N ASN A 96 8.32 8.52 -6.73
CA ASN A 96 9.71 8.81 -6.35
C ASN A 96 9.95 8.84 -4.83
N ALA A 97 9.01 8.42 -3.99
CA ALA A 97 9.13 8.48 -2.53
C ALA A 97 10.14 7.47 -1.94
N GLY A 98 10.38 6.35 -2.59
CA GLY A 98 11.43 5.37 -2.23
C GLY A 98 11.03 4.43 -1.08
N GLY A 99 9.75 4.09 -0.95
CA GLY A 99 9.22 3.10 -0.01
C GLY A 99 8.98 1.73 -0.64
N GLY A 100 8.38 0.83 0.15
CA GLY A 100 8.03 -0.52 -0.33
C GLY A 100 6.99 -0.54 -1.45
N GLY A 101 6.07 0.43 -1.47
CA GLY A 101 5.09 0.58 -2.54
C GLY A 101 5.70 0.93 -3.88
N GLU A 102 6.68 1.84 -3.88
CA GLU A 102 7.42 2.22 -5.09
C GLU A 102 8.29 1.06 -5.59
N ARG A 103 8.86 0.25 -4.69
CA ARG A 103 9.59 -0.97 -5.10
C ARG A 103 8.69 -1.92 -5.90
N VAL A 104 7.45 -2.11 -5.47
CA VAL A 104 6.46 -2.93 -6.19
C VAL A 104 6.15 -2.35 -7.57
N LEU A 105 5.91 -1.03 -7.66
CA LEU A 105 5.67 -0.35 -8.94
C LEU A 105 6.81 -0.61 -9.93
N TRP A 106 8.05 -0.41 -9.49
CA TRP A 106 9.20 -0.50 -10.37
C TRP A 106 9.54 -1.95 -10.75
N ALA A 107 9.34 -2.90 -9.84
CA ALA A 107 9.47 -4.32 -10.15
C ALA A 107 8.38 -4.79 -11.14
N ALA A 108 7.15 -4.30 -10.99
CA ALA A 108 6.06 -4.58 -11.93
C ALA A 108 6.35 -4.04 -13.35
N ILE A 109 6.89 -2.81 -13.44
CA ILE A 109 7.30 -2.22 -14.72
C ILE A 109 8.49 -3.01 -15.31
N HIS A 110 9.46 -3.40 -14.50
CA HIS A 110 10.59 -4.23 -14.92
C HIS A 110 10.11 -5.57 -15.49
N ALA A 111 9.24 -6.27 -14.79
CA ALA A 111 8.63 -7.51 -15.28
C ALA A 111 7.91 -7.32 -16.63
N ASN A 112 7.13 -6.25 -16.79
CA ASN A 112 6.50 -5.92 -18.07
C ASN A 112 7.53 -5.72 -19.19
N GLN A 113 8.63 -5.04 -18.92
CA GLN A 113 9.69 -4.77 -19.92
C GLN A 113 10.39 -6.05 -20.36
N LEU A 114 10.56 -7.01 -19.46
CA LEU A 114 11.17 -8.31 -19.76
C LEU A 114 10.22 -9.25 -20.50
N HIS A 115 8.99 -9.39 -20.01
CA HIS A 115 8.03 -10.37 -20.51
C HIS A 115 7.24 -9.86 -21.73
N SER A 116 6.91 -8.57 -21.77
CA SER A 116 6.00 -7.98 -22.77
C SER A 116 6.55 -6.66 -23.33
N PRO A 117 7.65 -6.68 -24.10
CA PRO A 117 8.31 -5.47 -24.59
C PRO A 117 7.46 -4.64 -25.58
N HIS A 118 6.30 -5.16 -26.01
CA HIS A 118 5.31 -4.43 -26.80
C HIS A 118 4.42 -3.51 -25.93
N ILE A 119 4.62 -3.49 -24.62
CA ILE A 119 3.90 -2.62 -23.69
C ILE A 119 4.74 -1.39 -23.37
N LEU A 120 4.17 -0.22 -23.59
CA LEU A 120 4.66 1.04 -23.05
C LEU A 120 4.05 1.29 -21.68
N ASN A 121 4.89 1.33 -20.64
CA ASN A 121 4.45 1.62 -19.28
C ASN A 121 4.37 3.14 -19.08
N VAL A 122 3.21 3.64 -18.71
CA VAL A 122 2.98 5.07 -18.45
C VAL A 122 2.67 5.27 -16.97
N VAL A 123 3.48 6.04 -16.26
CA VAL A 123 3.30 6.34 -14.84
C VAL A 123 2.65 7.72 -14.69
N TYR A 124 1.45 7.77 -14.12
CA TYR A 124 0.78 9.00 -13.72
C TYR A 124 1.30 9.42 -12.35
N THR A 125 2.14 10.45 -12.31
CA THR A 125 2.83 10.89 -11.09
C THR A 125 2.59 12.36 -10.80
N GLY A 126 2.54 12.70 -9.52
CA GLY A 126 2.56 14.11 -9.06
C GLY A 126 3.95 14.61 -8.67
N ASP A 127 4.98 13.78 -8.81
CA ASP A 127 6.36 14.18 -8.56
C ASP A 127 6.89 15.01 -9.72
N GLN A 128 7.57 16.13 -9.42
CA GLN A 128 8.06 17.09 -10.42
C GLN A 128 9.50 16.77 -10.88
N ALA A 129 10.05 15.65 -10.44
CA ALA A 129 11.38 15.20 -10.84
C ALA A 129 11.42 14.79 -12.32
N THR A 130 12.55 14.98 -12.98
CA THR A 130 12.74 14.54 -14.36
C THR A 130 12.75 13.02 -14.47
N LYS A 131 12.42 12.49 -15.64
CA LYS A 131 12.49 11.05 -15.93
C LYS A 131 13.85 10.45 -15.57
N SER A 132 14.94 11.10 -15.96
CA SER A 132 16.31 10.64 -15.66
C SER A 132 16.57 10.57 -14.16
N THR A 133 16.12 11.58 -13.40
CA THR A 133 16.24 11.60 -11.93
C THR A 133 15.45 10.47 -11.29
N ILE A 134 14.20 10.25 -11.72
CA ILE A 134 13.37 9.17 -11.18
C ILE A 134 14.02 7.81 -11.44
N LEU A 135 14.46 7.54 -12.70
CA LEU A 135 15.07 6.27 -13.05
C LEU A 135 16.42 6.04 -12.33
N SER A 136 17.23 7.09 -12.16
CA SER A 136 18.46 7.02 -11.36
C SER A 136 18.16 6.67 -9.88
N ASN A 137 17.13 7.28 -9.32
CA ASN A 137 16.71 6.96 -7.95
C ASN A 137 16.21 5.51 -7.81
N VAL A 138 15.49 5.00 -8.80
CA VAL A 138 15.03 3.58 -8.86
C VAL A 138 16.24 2.65 -8.85
N GLN A 139 17.21 2.89 -9.71
CA GLN A 139 18.43 2.08 -9.77
C GLN A 139 19.21 2.14 -8.45
N THR A 140 19.41 3.34 -7.89
CA THR A 140 20.20 3.51 -6.67
C THR A 140 19.52 2.92 -5.43
N ARG A 141 18.19 3.05 -5.30
CA ARG A 141 17.46 2.64 -4.10
C ARG A 141 17.02 1.18 -4.12
N PHE A 142 16.67 0.67 -5.30
CA PHE A 142 16.07 -0.67 -5.43
C PHE A 142 16.93 -1.64 -6.23
N ASP A 143 18.02 -1.15 -6.87
CA ASP A 143 18.87 -1.94 -7.78
C ASP A 143 18.05 -2.54 -8.93
N ILE A 144 17.06 -1.77 -9.46
CA ILE A 144 16.22 -2.15 -10.59
C ILE A 144 16.65 -1.32 -11.82
N HIS A 145 17.02 -2.01 -12.88
CA HIS A 145 17.47 -1.39 -14.14
C HIS A 145 16.33 -1.40 -15.16
N LEU A 146 15.77 -0.23 -15.43
CA LEU A 146 14.66 -0.07 -16.37
C LEU A 146 15.17 0.41 -17.74
N ASN A 147 14.55 -0.12 -18.80
CA ASN A 147 14.71 0.44 -20.14
C ASN A 147 13.95 1.78 -20.25
N PRO A 148 14.65 2.92 -20.43
CA PRO A 148 13.99 4.22 -20.46
C PRO A 148 12.97 4.36 -21.59
N SER A 149 13.20 3.73 -22.76
CA SER A 149 12.28 3.85 -23.90
C SER A 149 10.93 3.20 -23.66
N LEU A 150 10.82 2.22 -22.74
CA LEU A 150 9.60 1.48 -22.43
C LEU A 150 8.88 2.00 -21.17
N VAL A 151 9.26 3.18 -20.66
CA VAL A 151 8.55 3.85 -19.55
C VAL A 151 8.45 5.34 -19.84
N GLN A 152 7.25 5.91 -19.65
CA GLN A 152 6.98 7.34 -19.82
C GLN A 152 6.20 7.87 -18.61
N PHE A 153 6.31 9.20 -18.37
CA PHE A 153 5.69 9.86 -17.23
C PHE A 153 4.67 10.89 -17.66
N ILE A 154 3.55 10.93 -16.98
CA ILE A 154 2.55 12.00 -17.07
C ILE A 154 2.49 12.70 -15.72
N HIS A 155 2.94 13.97 -15.70
CA HIS A 155 3.02 14.76 -14.48
C HIS A 155 1.68 15.42 -14.15
N LEU A 156 1.11 15.04 -13.00
CA LEU A 156 -0.17 15.54 -12.50
C LEU A 156 0.06 16.76 -11.59
N GLN A 157 -0.74 17.80 -11.77
CA GLN A 157 -0.62 19.05 -11.02
C GLN A 157 -1.47 19.03 -9.73
N LYS A 158 -2.55 18.24 -9.71
CA LYS A 158 -3.54 18.23 -8.62
C LYS A 158 -3.25 17.20 -7.54
N ARG A 159 -1.99 16.73 -7.39
CA ARG A 159 -1.62 15.73 -6.37
C ARG A 159 -2.02 16.14 -4.94
N HIS A 160 -2.03 17.44 -4.63
CA HIS A 160 -2.45 17.94 -3.33
C HIS A 160 -3.85 17.46 -2.92
N LEU A 161 -4.76 17.19 -3.89
CA LEU A 161 -6.12 16.72 -3.62
C LEU A 161 -6.16 15.32 -2.97
N VAL A 162 -5.10 14.52 -3.06
CA VAL A 162 -5.01 13.21 -2.40
C VAL A 162 -4.18 13.26 -1.10
N SER A 163 -3.70 14.44 -0.70
CA SER A 163 -3.01 14.64 0.58
C SER A 163 -4.02 14.73 1.73
N SER A 164 -3.70 14.12 2.86
CA SER A 164 -4.49 14.23 4.09
C SER A 164 -4.55 15.66 4.62
N SER A 165 -3.51 16.45 4.41
CA SER A 165 -3.43 17.87 4.82
C SER A 165 -4.47 18.74 4.12
N THR A 166 -4.88 18.40 2.89
CA THR A 166 -5.94 19.11 2.16
C THR A 166 -7.32 18.88 2.78
N TRP A 167 -7.52 17.76 3.45
CA TRP A 167 -8.81 17.34 3.99
C TRP A 167 -8.74 17.08 5.50
N PRO A 168 -8.66 18.13 6.35
CA PRO A 168 -8.54 17.96 7.80
C PRO A 168 -9.78 17.35 8.46
N ARG A 169 -10.93 17.42 7.78
CA ARG A 169 -12.19 16.78 8.17
C ARG A 169 -12.70 15.89 7.05
N PHE A 170 -13.33 14.75 7.40
CA PHE A 170 -13.80 13.74 6.43
C PHE A 170 -12.70 13.27 5.46
N THR A 171 -11.49 13.10 5.99
CA THR A 171 -10.26 12.84 5.23
C THR A 171 -10.43 11.70 4.22
N LEU A 172 -11.02 10.55 4.62
CA LEU A 172 -11.23 9.41 3.72
C LEU A 172 -12.08 9.78 2.49
N LEU A 173 -13.20 10.47 2.71
CA LEU A 173 -14.09 10.89 1.62
C LEU A 173 -13.43 11.97 0.76
N GLY A 174 -12.78 12.94 1.40
CA GLY A 174 -12.09 14.03 0.72
C GLY A 174 -10.97 13.52 -0.19
N GLN A 175 -10.08 12.67 0.32
CA GLN A 175 -9.02 12.05 -0.48
C GLN A 175 -9.58 11.17 -1.61
N SER A 176 -10.68 10.45 -1.36
CA SER A 176 -11.32 9.62 -2.38
C SER A 176 -11.94 10.45 -3.51
N LEU A 177 -12.61 11.56 -3.19
CA LEU A 177 -13.10 12.50 -4.20
C LEU A 177 -11.94 13.18 -4.92
N GLY A 178 -10.92 13.62 -4.18
CA GLY A 178 -9.69 14.17 -4.73
C GLY A 178 -9.00 13.22 -5.72
N SER A 179 -9.00 11.92 -5.42
CA SER A 179 -8.45 10.90 -6.34
C SER A 179 -9.22 10.80 -7.65
N ILE A 180 -10.55 10.97 -7.64
CA ILE A 180 -11.35 11.01 -8.86
C ILE A 180 -10.96 12.22 -9.73
N PHE A 181 -10.82 13.42 -9.13
CA PHE A 181 -10.38 14.60 -9.87
C PHE A 181 -8.96 14.45 -10.42
N LEU A 182 -8.07 13.84 -9.66
CA LEU A 182 -6.71 13.55 -10.10
C LEU A 182 -6.68 12.54 -11.25
N ALA A 183 -7.55 11.53 -11.21
CA ALA A 183 -7.69 10.57 -12.29
C ALA A 183 -8.33 11.18 -13.56
N LEU A 184 -9.28 12.12 -13.42
CA LEU A 184 -9.83 12.88 -14.54
C LEU A 184 -8.74 13.73 -15.22
N GLU A 185 -7.84 14.35 -14.43
CA GLU A 185 -6.66 15.03 -14.98
C GLU A 185 -5.80 14.05 -15.77
N ALA A 186 -5.47 12.89 -15.18
CA ALA A 186 -4.67 11.85 -15.82
C ALA A 186 -5.27 11.38 -17.16
N PHE A 187 -6.56 11.03 -17.17
CA PHE A 187 -7.25 10.58 -18.38
C PHE A 187 -7.48 11.70 -19.41
N GLY A 188 -7.60 12.96 -18.97
CA GLY A 188 -7.62 14.12 -19.87
C GLY A 188 -6.29 14.29 -20.60
N MET A 189 -5.18 13.84 -20.02
CA MET A 189 -3.86 13.85 -20.64
C MET A 189 -3.62 12.62 -21.51
N LEU A 190 -3.93 11.42 -21.02
CA LEU A 190 -3.81 10.17 -21.78
C LEU A 190 -4.71 9.09 -21.17
N VAL A 191 -5.52 8.42 -21.99
CA VAL A 191 -6.29 7.22 -21.62
C VAL A 191 -5.49 5.97 -22.02
N PRO A 192 -5.09 5.10 -21.07
CA PRO A 192 -4.33 3.89 -21.38
C PRO A 192 -5.21 2.76 -21.92
N ASP A 193 -4.62 1.68 -22.39
CA ASP A 193 -5.31 0.47 -22.82
C ASP A 193 -5.69 -0.43 -21.65
N VAL A 194 -4.83 -0.52 -20.64
CA VAL A 194 -5.08 -1.15 -19.33
C VAL A 194 -4.70 -0.18 -18.22
N TYR A 195 -5.43 -0.19 -17.13
CA TYR A 195 -5.24 0.73 -16.01
C TYR A 195 -4.98 -0.02 -14.71
N ILE A 196 -3.89 0.35 -14.04
CA ILE A 196 -3.39 -0.30 -12.83
C ILE A 196 -3.25 0.75 -11.73
N ASP A 197 -3.98 0.58 -10.64
CA ASP A 197 -3.74 1.34 -9.42
C ASP A 197 -2.80 0.54 -8.49
N SER A 198 -1.69 1.14 -8.12
CA SER A 198 -0.70 0.58 -7.21
C SER A 198 -0.56 1.38 -5.91
N MET A 199 -1.56 2.22 -5.57
CA MET A 199 -1.58 3.05 -4.35
C MET A 199 -2.81 2.79 -3.45
N GLY A 200 -3.86 2.13 -4.00
CA GLY A 200 -5.10 1.85 -3.26
C GLY A 200 -6.22 2.88 -3.47
N TYR A 201 -6.16 3.67 -4.56
CA TYR A 201 -7.23 4.63 -4.92
C TYR A 201 -8.37 3.96 -5.69
N ALA A 202 -9.13 3.06 -5.06
CA ALA A 202 -10.17 2.25 -5.68
C ALA A 202 -11.20 3.04 -6.53
N PHE A 203 -11.46 4.31 -6.18
CA PHE A 203 -12.42 5.15 -6.91
C PHE A 203 -11.91 5.60 -8.28
N THR A 204 -10.60 5.69 -8.48
CA THR A 204 -10.01 5.98 -9.80
C THR A 204 -10.23 4.83 -10.77
N ILE A 205 -10.18 3.60 -10.26
CA ILE A 205 -10.40 2.38 -11.05
C ILE A 205 -11.87 2.28 -11.48
N LEU A 206 -12.79 2.66 -10.59
CA LEU A 206 -14.20 2.73 -10.92
C LEU A 206 -14.47 3.68 -12.10
N LEU A 207 -13.80 4.85 -12.10
CA LEU A 207 -13.85 5.81 -13.20
C LEU A 207 -13.29 5.20 -14.50
N ALA A 208 -12.09 4.60 -14.45
CA ALA A 208 -11.45 3.93 -15.58
C ALA A 208 -12.38 2.89 -16.23
N LYS A 209 -13.03 2.08 -15.41
CA LYS A 209 -13.92 1.01 -15.88
C LYS A 209 -15.25 1.51 -16.38
N LYS A 210 -15.94 2.40 -15.64
CA LYS A 210 -17.30 2.84 -15.96
C LYS A 210 -17.34 3.85 -17.10
N VAL A 211 -16.40 4.79 -17.13
CA VAL A 211 -16.34 5.84 -18.15
C VAL A 211 -15.61 5.35 -19.40
N PHE A 212 -14.40 4.85 -19.23
CA PHE A 212 -13.53 4.51 -20.38
C PHE A 212 -13.62 3.05 -20.81
N GLY A 213 -14.16 2.18 -19.97
CA GLY A 213 -14.35 0.77 -20.31
C GLY A 213 -13.07 -0.04 -20.45
N ILE A 214 -11.96 0.42 -19.90
CA ILE A 214 -10.67 -0.27 -19.96
C ILE A 214 -10.58 -1.39 -18.91
N PRO A 215 -9.80 -2.45 -19.17
CA PRO A 215 -9.45 -3.44 -18.16
C PRO A 215 -8.70 -2.80 -17.02
N THR A 216 -8.97 -3.26 -15.80
CA THR A 216 -8.49 -2.63 -14.58
C THR A 216 -7.86 -3.63 -13.62
N ALA A 217 -6.74 -3.22 -13.00
CA ALA A 217 -6.15 -3.94 -11.88
C ALA A 217 -5.92 -3.04 -10.68
N ALA A 218 -5.86 -3.65 -9.50
CA ALA A 218 -5.39 -3.03 -8.27
C ALA A 218 -4.34 -3.91 -7.60
N TYR A 219 -3.20 -3.30 -7.25
CA TYR A 219 -2.27 -3.86 -6.27
C TYR A 219 -2.46 -3.10 -4.96
N VAL A 220 -2.95 -3.78 -3.94
CA VAL A 220 -3.36 -3.14 -2.69
C VAL A 220 -2.35 -3.41 -1.58
N HIS A 221 -1.67 -2.36 -1.13
CA HIS A 221 -0.75 -2.40 0.00
C HIS A 221 -1.46 -2.34 1.36
N TYR A 222 -2.56 -1.57 1.38
CA TYR A 222 -3.40 -1.38 2.56
C TYR A 222 -4.80 -0.92 2.13
N PRO A 223 -5.88 -1.47 2.69
CA PRO A 223 -7.22 -1.02 2.37
C PRO A 223 -7.46 0.38 2.95
N THR A 224 -8.02 1.30 2.16
CA THR A 224 -8.32 2.69 2.60
C THR A 224 -9.16 2.72 3.88
N ILE A 225 -10.01 1.73 4.08
CA ILE A 225 -10.68 1.43 5.34
C ILE A 225 -10.54 -0.07 5.62
N SER A 226 -10.02 -0.43 6.81
CA SER A 226 -9.86 -1.82 7.21
C SER A 226 -11.03 -2.29 8.08
N THR A 227 -11.19 -3.60 8.19
CA THR A 227 -12.16 -4.19 9.10
C THR A 227 -11.81 -3.90 10.56
N ASP A 228 -10.52 -3.78 10.88
CA ASP A 228 -10.04 -3.41 12.22
C ASP A 228 -10.47 -1.99 12.61
N MET A 229 -10.37 -1.04 11.67
CA MET A 229 -10.89 0.32 11.88
C MET A 229 -12.39 0.30 12.18
N LEU A 230 -13.15 -0.49 11.44
CA LEU A 230 -14.61 -0.62 11.67
C LEU A 230 -14.93 -1.31 12.99
N GLY A 231 -14.14 -2.31 13.40
CA GLY A 231 -14.26 -3.04 14.65
C GLY A 231 -13.88 -2.24 15.90
N SER A 232 -12.95 -1.29 15.78
CA SER A 232 -12.49 -0.44 16.88
C SER A 232 -13.50 0.62 17.33
N LEU A 233 -14.60 0.80 16.60
CA LEU A 233 -15.64 1.78 16.95
C LEU A 233 -16.53 1.23 18.06
N SER A 234 -16.62 1.97 19.17
CA SER A 234 -17.53 1.63 20.29
C SER A 234 -18.98 1.47 19.82
N PRO A 235 -19.79 0.65 20.52
CA PRO A 235 -21.19 0.35 20.15
C PRO A 235 -22.08 1.59 20.11
N GLU A 236 -21.67 2.69 20.72
CA GLU A 236 -22.45 3.91 20.80
C GLU A 236 -22.66 4.57 19.45
N LYS A 237 -23.87 5.09 19.25
CA LYS A 237 -24.41 5.71 18.03
C LYS A 237 -23.63 6.98 17.62
N SER A 238 -22.32 6.89 17.30
CA SER A 238 -21.54 8.05 16.92
C SER A 238 -21.69 8.36 15.42
N VAL A 239 -21.74 9.62 15.06
CA VAL A 239 -21.72 10.13 13.68
C VAL A 239 -20.51 9.55 12.91
N LYS A 240 -19.37 9.38 13.59
CA LYS A 240 -18.17 8.77 13.05
C LYS A 240 -18.40 7.34 12.59
N LYS A 241 -19.14 6.53 13.38
CA LYS A 241 -19.45 5.14 13.02
C LYS A 241 -20.28 5.07 11.73
N ARG A 242 -21.34 5.90 11.64
CA ARG A 242 -22.19 5.97 10.43
C ARG A 242 -21.41 6.42 9.20
N TYR A 243 -20.54 7.41 9.36
CA TYR A 243 -19.66 7.88 8.30
C TYR A 243 -18.72 6.77 7.79
N TRP A 244 -18.09 6.03 8.69
CA TRP A 244 -17.19 4.94 8.30
C TRP A 244 -17.94 3.76 7.67
N GLN A 245 -19.16 3.44 8.14
CA GLN A 245 -20.01 2.42 7.53
C GLN A 245 -20.41 2.81 6.10
N LEU A 246 -20.86 4.05 5.90
CA LEU A 246 -21.17 4.58 4.57
C LEU A 246 -19.95 4.53 3.65
N PHE A 247 -18.80 4.96 4.16
CA PHE A 247 -17.56 4.92 3.39
C PHE A 247 -17.16 3.48 3.02
N ALA A 248 -17.29 2.53 3.93
CA ALA A 248 -17.03 1.11 3.66
C ALA A 248 -17.96 0.55 2.56
N MET A 249 -19.22 0.95 2.53
CA MET A 249 -20.16 0.57 1.45
C MET A 249 -19.72 1.13 0.09
N LEU A 250 -19.34 2.41 0.03
CA LEU A 250 -18.83 3.05 -1.20
C LEU A 250 -17.52 2.40 -1.67
N TYR A 251 -16.61 2.12 -0.74
CA TYR A 251 -15.35 1.43 -1.00
C TYR A 251 -15.58 -0.01 -1.51
N SER A 252 -16.54 -0.71 -0.92
CA SER A 252 -16.95 -2.05 -1.38
C SER A 252 -17.53 -2.02 -2.79
N TYR A 253 -18.36 -1.03 -3.11
CA TYR A 253 -18.88 -0.84 -4.45
C TYR A 253 -17.77 -0.59 -5.47
N ALA A 254 -16.82 0.29 -5.16
CA ALA A 254 -15.70 0.59 -6.05
C ALA A 254 -14.83 -0.67 -6.28
N GLY A 255 -14.44 -1.34 -5.21
CA GLY A 255 -13.55 -2.50 -5.26
C GLY A 255 -14.17 -3.75 -5.87
N SER A 256 -15.48 -3.98 -5.69
CA SER A 256 -16.17 -5.13 -6.29
C SER A 256 -16.13 -5.11 -7.82
N GLY A 257 -16.02 -3.92 -8.41
CA GLY A 257 -15.99 -3.73 -9.88
C GLY A 257 -14.64 -4.01 -10.53
N ILE A 258 -13.52 -4.07 -9.82
CA ILE A 258 -12.16 -4.20 -10.37
C ILE A 258 -11.97 -5.57 -11.01
N ASP A 259 -11.34 -5.63 -12.20
CA ASP A 259 -11.18 -6.89 -12.93
C ASP A 259 -10.19 -7.83 -12.27
N VAL A 260 -8.99 -7.37 -11.97
CA VAL A 260 -7.94 -8.13 -11.29
C VAL A 260 -7.54 -7.40 -10.01
N VAL A 261 -7.56 -8.10 -8.89
CA VAL A 261 -7.15 -7.55 -7.59
C VAL A 261 -6.13 -8.48 -6.97
N VAL A 262 -5.00 -7.92 -6.60
CA VAL A 262 -3.98 -8.60 -5.82
C VAL A 262 -3.64 -7.81 -4.56
N ALA A 263 -3.37 -8.53 -3.48
CA ALA A 263 -3.03 -7.97 -2.18
C ALA A 263 -1.57 -8.27 -1.82
N ASN A 264 -0.90 -7.38 -1.12
CA ASN A 264 0.48 -7.55 -0.71
C ASN A 264 0.71 -8.62 0.38
N SER A 265 -0.36 -9.10 1.02
CA SER A 265 -0.29 -10.06 2.12
C SER A 265 -1.62 -10.76 2.35
N SER A 266 -1.59 -11.90 3.05
CA SER A 266 -2.79 -12.60 3.51
C SER A 266 -3.65 -11.73 4.42
N TRP A 267 -3.04 -10.87 5.25
CA TRP A 267 -3.76 -9.91 6.09
C TRP A 267 -4.57 -8.92 5.24
N THR A 268 -3.93 -8.30 4.24
CA THR A 268 -4.63 -7.36 3.32
C THR A 268 -5.70 -8.08 2.51
N ALA A 269 -5.41 -9.29 1.99
CA ALA A 269 -6.38 -10.10 1.23
C ALA A 269 -7.63 -10.43 2.07
N GLY A 270 -7.47 -10.78 3.35
CA GLY A 270 -8.59 -11.03 4.27
C GLY A 270 -9.53 -9.83 4.41
N HIS A 271 -8.98 -8.61 4.60
CA HIS A 271 -9.77 -7.38 4.66
C HIS A 271 -10.50 -7.09 3.34
N LEU A 272 -9.81 -7.24 2.21
CA LEU A 272 -10.39 -7.00 0.90
C LEU A 272 -11.44 -8.05 0.52
N ASN A 273 -11.25 -9.33 0.86
CA ASN A 273 -12.26 -10.36 0.67
C ASN A 273 -13.54 -10.04 1.45
N SER A 274 -13.39 -9.54 2.68
CA SER A 274 -14.54 -9.09 3.48
C SER A 274 -15.24 -7.88 2.87
N LEU A 275 -14.49 -6.87 2.41
CA LEU A 275 -15.04 -5.61 1.92
C LEU A 275 -15.46 -5.67 0.44
N TRP A 276 -14.66 -6.26 -0.44
CA TRP A 276 -14.86 -6.21 -1.89
C TRP A 276 -15.51 -7.47 -2.48
N ARG A 277 -15.52 -8.59 -1.72
CA ARG A 277 -16.15 -9.86 -2.12
C ARG A 277 -17.31 -10.26 -1.22
N GLY A 278 -17.49 -9.57 -0.07
CA GLY A 278 -18.55 -9.86 0.89
C GLY A 278 -18.42 -11.25 1.53
N ARG A 279 -17.21 -11.80 1.55
CA ARG A 279 -16.91 -13.11 2.12
C ARG A 279 -16.41 -12.92 3.56
N GLN A 280 -17.17 -13.40 4.51
CA GLN A 280 -16.75 -13.51 5.91
C GLN A 280 -16.10 -14.88 6.10
N GLU A 281 -14.89 -15.07 5.61
CA GLU A 281 -14.14 -16.25 5.95
C GLU A 281 -13.60 -16.12 7.37
N GLY A 282 -13.84 -17.17 8.17
CA GLY A 282 -13.48 -17.25 9.59
C GLY A 282 -11.98 -17.43 9.84
N GLY A 283 -11.15 -16.58 9.25
CA GLY A 283 -9.76 -16.44 9.63
C GLY A 283 -9.64 -15.41 10.75
N ALA A 284 -8.70 -15.60 11.67
CA ALA A 284 -8.45 -14.79 12.86
C ALA A 284 -8.16 -13.29 12.58
N ALA A 285 -8.16 -12.86 11.32
CA ALA A 285 -7.77 -11.53 10.88
C ALA A 285 -8.92 -10.58 10.50
N ALA A 286 -10.18 -11.02 10.44
CA ALA A 286 -11.29 -10.14 10.03
C ALA A 286 -12.33 -10.00 11.17
N PRO A 287 -12.37 -8.85 11.87
CA PRO A 287 -13.42 -8.56 12.83
C PRO A 287 -14.81 -8.65 12.19
N LYS A 288 -15.77 -9.25 12.91
CA LYS A 288 -17.15 -9.34 12.46
C LYS A 288 -17.77 -7.94 12.41
N PHE A 289 -18.32 -7.56 11.27
CA PHE A 289 -19.12 -6.35 11.13
C PHE A 289 -20.46 -6.48 11.88
N ASP A 290 -21.05 -5.31 12.21
CA ASP A 290 -22.48 -5.21 12.51
C ASP A 290 -23.28 -5.91 11.36
N GLY A 291 -24.24 -6.76 11.74
CA GLY A 291 -24.98 -7.61 10.79
C GLY A 291 -25.65 -6.85 9.63
N GLY A 292 -26.08 -5.61 9.86
CA GLY A 292 -26.64 -4.74 8.82
C GLY A 292 -25.60 -4.30 7.78
N LEU A 293 -24.40 -3.92 8.22
CA LEU A 293 -23.31 -3.55 7.30
C LEU A 293 -22.82 -4.76 6.51
N ALA A 294 -22.69 -5.92 7.15
CA ALA A 294 -22.32 -7.16 6.49
C ALA A 294 -23.30 -7.56 5.38
N ALA A 295 -24.60 -7.44 5.65
CA ALA A 295 -25.65 -7.69 4.66
C ALA A 295 -25.58 -6.72 3.47
N ALA A 296 -25.37 -5.43 3.73
CA ALA A 296 -25.23 -4.41 2.70
C ALA A 296 -23.99 -4.66 1.81
N ILE A 297 -22.83 -4.95 2.41
CA ILE A 297 -21.60 -5.26 1.69
C ILE A 297 -21.78 -6.54 0.86
N LYS A 298 -22.37 -7.59 1.43
CA LYS A 298 -22.66 -8.84 0.72
C LYS A 298 -23.60 -8.61 -0.46
N TRP A 299 -24.62 -7.76 -0.32
CA TRP A 299 -25.53 -7.41 -1.42
C TRP A 299 -24.82 -6.62 -2.52
N ILE A 300 -23.94 -5.67 -2.16
CA ILE A 300 -23.18 -4.85 -3.12
C ILE A 300 -22.18 -5.72 -3.88
N SER A 301 -21.39 -6.53 -3.18
CA SER A 301 -20.30 -7.33 -3.75
C SER A 301 -20.78 -8.65 -4.36
N GLY A 302 -21.86 -9.24 -3.85
CA GLY A 302 -22.41 -10.52 -4.30
C GLY A 302 -23.04 -10.48 -5.71
N ARG A 303 -23.23 -9.28 -6.29
CA ARG A 303 -23.67 -9.11 -7.69
C ARG A 303 -22.62 -9.56 -8.72
N GLN A 304 -21.36 -9.66 -8.34
CA GLN A 304 -20.28 -10.12 -9.20
C GLN A 304 -19.67 -11.41 -8.60
N LYS A 305 -19.92 -12.56 -9.27
CA LYS A 305 -19.30 -13.85 -8.92
C LYS A 305 -17.81 -13.80 -9.32
N LYS A 306 -16.97 -13.16 -8.52
CA LYS A 306 -15.50 -13.14 -8.69
C LYS A 306 -14.85 -14.08 -7.69
N GLY A 307 -13.69 -14.65 -8.05
CA GLY A 307 -12.85 -15.47 -7.18
C GLY A 307 -12.34 -14.68 -5.96
N ASP A 308 -11.62 -15.36 -5.09
CA ASP A 308 -10.91 -14.77 -3.97
C ASP A 308 -9.82 -13.82 -4.46
N ILE A 309 -9.44 -12.88 -3.60
CA ILE A 309 -8.36 -11.96 -3.88
C ILE A 309 -7.05 -12.70 -3.64
N GLU A 310 -6.23 -12.78 -4.68
CA GLU A 310 -4.95 -13.45 -4.64
C GLU A 310 -3.91 -12.60 -3.91
N VAL A 311 -2.97 -13.29 -3.26
CA VAL A 311 -1.83 -12.64 -2.61
C VAL A 311 -0.66 -12.64 -3.58
N LEU A 312 -0.14 -11.45 -3.84
CA LEU A 312 1.10 -11.22 -4.57
C LEU A 312 2.05 -10.47 -3.63
N PHE A 313 2.96 -11.19 -2.99
CA PHE A 313 3.89 -10.62 -2.03
C PHE A 313 4.81 -9.57 -2.68
N PRO A 314 5.17 -8.48 -1.96
CA PRO A 314 6.13 -7.51 -2.48
C PRO A 314 7.48 -8.16 -2.79
N PRO A 315 8.17 -7.74 -3.86
CA PRO A 315 9.48 -8.27 -4.22
C PRO A 315 10.53 -7.89 -3.18
N CYS A 316 11.27 -8.85 -2.67
CA CYS A 316 12.35 -8.65 -1.72
C CYS A 316 13.68 -9.16 -2.29
N ALA A 317 14.78 -8.47 -2.00
CA ALA A 317 16.13 -8.82 -2.50
C ALA A 317 16.72 -10.03 -1.76
N VAL A 318 15.94 -11.10 -1.64
CA VAL A 318 16.27 -12.27 -0.80
C VAL A 318 17.55 -12.95 -1.26
N LYS A 319 17.71 -13.21 -2.56
CA LYS A 319 18.90 -13.88 -3.12
C LYS A 319 20.16 -13.05 -2.90
N LYS A 320 20.09 -11.74 -3.19
CA LYS A 320 21.21 -10.81 -2.99
C LYS A 320 21.67 -10.73 -1.53
N LEU A 321 20.71 -10.78 -0.57
CA LEU A 321 21.03 -10.82 0.85
C LEU A 321 21.61 -12.17 1.26
N ALA A 322 21.08 -13.28 0.77
CA ALA A 322 21.57 -14.61 1.07
C ALA A 322 23.02 -14.83 0.56
N GLU A 323 23.37 -14.25 -0.58
CA GLU A 323 24.72 -14.29 -1.14
C GLU A 323 25.73 -13.44 -0.32
N LYS A 324 25.28 -12.25 0.12
CA LYS A 324 26.15 -11.30 0.85
C LYS A 324 26.35 -11.67 2.32
N VAL A 325 25.42 -12.39 2.92
CA VAL A 325 25.40 -12.67 4.37
C VAL A 325 25.45 -14.18 4.64
N SER A 326 26.55 -14.67 5.22
CA SER A 326 26.71 -16.06 5.61
C SER A 326 25.93 -16.40 6.90
N ILE A 327 25.25 -17.56 6.92
CA ILE A 327 24.57 -18.07 8.12
C ILE A 327 25.57 -18.60 9.17
N GLY A 328 26.59 -19.30 8.74
CA GLY A 328 27.51 -20.02 9.64
C GLY A 328 28.54 -19.14 10.38
N LYS A 329 28.60 -17.83 10.11
CA LYS A 329 29.47 -16.93 10.86
C LYS A 329 28.90 -16.64 12.24
N LYS A 330 29.78 -16.64 13.28
CA LYS A 330 29.43 -16.18 14.62
C LYS A 330 28.96 -14.72 14.54
N ARG A 331 27.84 -14.43 15.18
CA ARG A 331 27.24 -13.09 15.20
C ARG A 331 27.37 -12.44 16.56
N GLU A 332 27.22 -11.12 16.59
CA GLU A 332 27.15 -10.36 17.83
C GLU A 332 25.80 -10.60 18.52
N ASP A 333 25.79 -10.56 19.86
CA ASP A 333 24.55 -10.51 20.63
C ASP A 333 23.91 -9.13 20.44
N ALA A 334 23.24 -8.96 19.30
CA ALA A 334 22.61 -7.73 18.91
C ALA A 334 21.21 -8.01 18.33
N ILE A 335 20.29 -7.15 18.74
CA ILE A 335 18.91 -7.11 18.26
C ILE A 335 18.77 -5.93 17.30
N LEU A 336 18.39 -6.17 16.07
CA LEU A 336 18.30 -5.18 15.01
C LEU A 336 16.84 -4.80 14.73
N TYR A 337 16.53 -3.51 14.75
CA TYR A 337 15.25 -2.98 14.29
C TYR A 337 15.45 -2.01 13.15
N ILE A 338 15.08 -2.41 11.94
CA ILE A 338 15.08 -1.57 10.73
C ILE A 338 13.67 -1.02 10.52
N ALA A 339 13.45 0.24 10.90
CA ALA A 339 12.15 0.90 10.79
C ALA A 339 12.29 2.43 10.77
N GLN A 340 11.41 3.10 10.04
CA GLN A 340 11.29 4.57 10.12
C GLN A 340 10.89 4.98 11.54
N PHE A 341 11.41 6.12 12.04
CA PHE A 341 11.11 6.62 13.38
C PHE A 341 9.71 7.24 13.45
N ARG A 342 8.68 6.41 13.27
CA ARG A 342 7.27 6.80 13.26
C ARG A 342 6.49 6.11 14.38
N PRO A 343 5.41 6.73 14.88
CA PRO A 343 4.61 6.18 15.99
C PRO A 343 4.13 4.75 15.77
N GLU A 344 3.67 4.42 14.56
CA GLU A 344 3.14 3.09 14.22
C GLU A 344 4.19 1.98 14.31
N LYS A 345 5.49 2.28 14.21
CA LYS A 345 6.57 1.30 14.35
C LYS A 345 6.86 0.91 15.79
N ASN A 346 6.24 1.59 16.74
CA ASN A 346 6.24 1.22 18.17
C ASN A 346 7.63 0.96 18.80
N HIS A 347 8.60 1.83 18.51
CA HIS A 347 9.93 1.76 19.10
C HIS A 347 9.92 1.80 20.64
N ILE A 348 8.87 2.40 21.23
CA ILE A 348 8.68 2.45 22.68
C ILE A 348 8.54 1.04 23.24
N LEU A 349 7.70 0.20 22.64
CA LEU A 349 7.54 -1.19 23.04
C LEU A 349 8.85 -1.97 22.95
N VAL A 350 9.64 -1.72 21.90
CA VAL A 350 10.96 -2.38 21.74
C VAL A 350 11.94 -1.98 22.85
N LEU A 351 12.00 -0.69 23.22
CA LEU A 351 12.84 -0.21 24.32
C LEU A 351 12.41 -0.79 25.67
N GLN A 352 11.11 -0.83 25.95
CA GLN A 352 10.55 -1.43 27.17
C GLN A 352 10.82 -2.94 27.23
N ALA A 353 10.67 -3.63 26.13
CA ALA A 353 10.99 -5.06 26.03
C ALA A 353 12.47 -5.32 26.24
N PHE A 354 13.32 -4.47 25.67
CA PHE A 354 14.77 -4.59 25.80
C PHE A 354 15.24 -4.35 27.26
N GLU A 355 14.65 -3.38 27.95
CA GLU A 355 14.90 -3.16 29.37
C GLU A 355 14.53 -4.39 30.21
N LYS A 356 13.33 -4.96 30.00
CA LYS A 356 12.90 -6.18 30.70
C LYS A 356 13.80 -7.38 30.38
N PHE A 357 14.24 -7.51 29.14
CA PHE A 357 15.20 -8.52 28.74
C PHE A 357 16.52 -8.38 29.50
N LEU A 358 17.13 -7.19 29.49
CA LEU A 358 18.41 -6.97 30.20
C LEU A 358 18.30 -7.23 31.71
N LYS A 359 17.15 -6.90 32.33
CA LYS A 359 16.93 -7.20 33.76
C LYS A 359 16.88 -8.70 34.05
N SER A 360 16.32 -9.48 33.15
CA SER A 360 16.11 -10.94 33.33
C SER A 360 17.15 -11.81 32.61
N ALA A 361 18.06 -11.20 31.84
CA ALA A 361 19.06 -11.90 31.05
C ALA A 361 20.17 -12.50 31.94
N PRO A 362 20.72 -13.68 31.60
CA PRO A 362 21.92 -14.21 32.22
C PRO A 362 23.11 -13.27 31.96
N GLU A 363 24.15 -13.40 32.75
CA GLU A 363 25.28 -12.45 32.76
C GLU A 363 25.95 -12.32 31.39
N GLU A 364 26.04 -13.42 30.65
CA GLU A 364 26.65 -13.48 29.32
C GLU A 364 25.92 -12.59 28.31
N LEU A 365 24.61 -12.37 28.49
CA LEU A 365 23.75 -11.58 27.58
C LEU A 365 23.53 -10.13 28.06
N LYS A 366 24.09 -9.71 29.19
CA LYS A 366 23.96 -8.33 29.72
C LYS A 366 24.55 -7.27 28.79
N ASN A 367 25.50 -7.64 27.93
CA ASN A 367 26.15 -6.76 26.99
C ASN A 367 25.45 -6.74 25.61
N THR A 368 24.33 -7.41 25.47
CA THR A 368 23.52 -7.38 24.23
C THR A 368 23.22 -5.94 23.83
N LYS A 369 23.29 -5.66 22.53
CA LYS A 369 22.99 -4.35 21.96
C LYS A 369 21.62 -4.35 21.27
N LEU A 370 20.88 -3.25 21.41
CA LEU A 370 19.71 -2.94 20.58
C LEU A 370 20.11 -1.88 19.56
N VAL A 371 20.01 -2.21 18.28
CA VAL A 371 20.37 -1.32 17.17
C VAL A 371 19.13 -0.87 16.43
N LEU A 372 18.81 0.42 16.54
CA LEU A 372 17.67 1.05 15.91
C LEU A 372 18.14 1.76 14.64
N VAL A 373 17.80 1.21 13.48
CA VAL A 373 18.18 1.74 12.16
C VAL A 373 16.96 2.33 11.46
N GLY A 374 17.03 3.60 11.09
CA GLY A 374 15.90 4.24 10.41
C GLY A 374 16.26 5.53 9.70
N THR A 375 15.35 5.97 8.81
CA THR A 375 15.47 7.26 8.14
C THR A 375 14.78 8.36 8.93
N VAL A 376 15.39 9.53 8.93
CA VAL A 376 14.86 10.79 9.45
C VAL A 376 14.65 11.70 8.25
N ARG A 377 13.40 12.08 7.97
CA ARG A 377 13.04 12.87 6.78
C ARG A 377 12.50 14.25 7.12
N GLU A 378 11.86 14.37 8.26
CA GLU A 378 11.14 15.57 8.72
C GLU A 378 11.47 15.85 10.18
N ASP A 379 11.26 17.07 10.62
CA ASP A 379 11.49 17.52 12.02
C ASP A 379 10.75 16.63 13.05
N GLN A 380 9.61 16.06 12.67
CA GLN A 380 8.86 15.14 13.52
C GLN A 380 9.60 13.83 13.77
N ASP A 381 10.31 13.31 12.77
CA ASP A 381 11.14 12.11 12.90
C ASP A 381 12.33 12.40 13.83
N GLU A 382 12.99 13.56 13.69
CA GLU A 382 14.08 13.99 14.57
C GLU A 382 13.64 14.10 16.03
N LYS A 383 12.49 14.75 16.24
CA LYS A 383 11.88 14.85 17.57
C LYS A 383 11.63 13.46 18.15
N LYS A 384 11.14 12.52 17.33
CA LYS A 384 10.89 11.15 17.75
C LYS A 384 12.18 10.42 18.16
N VAL A 385 13.26 10.56 17.42
CA VAL A 385 14.57 10.01 17.79
C VAL A 385 15.05 10.59 19.12
N TYR A 386 14.89 11.91 19.32
CA TYR A 386 15.24 12.55 20.59
C TYR A 386 14.42 11.99 21.77
N GLU A 387 13.09 11.87 21.63
CA GLU A 387 12.21 11.27 22.64
C GLU A 387 12.62 9.82 22.98
N LEU A 388 12.98 9.02 21.97
CA LEU A 388 13.42 7.65 22.17
C LEU A 388 14.80 7.56 22.90
N ARG A 389 15.70 8.50 22.65
CA ARG A 389 16.97 8.60 23.42
C ARG A 389 16.73 8.94 24.88
N LEU A 390 15.80 9.88 25.17
CA LEU A 390 15.40 10.19 26.54
C LEU A 390 14.80 8.96 27.22
N LEU A 391 13.90 8.25 26.56
CA LEU A 391 13.29 7.03 27.08
C LEU A 391 14.34 5.94 27.36
N ALA A 392 15.33 5.75 26.48
CA ALA A 392 16.41 4.80 26.69
C ALA A 392 17.22 5.14 27.93
N HIS A 393 17.45 6.44 28.19
CA HIS A 393 18.14 6.92 29.41
C HIS A 393 17.27 6.71 30.67
N GLU A 394 15.98 7.04 30.62
CA GLU A 394 15.04 6.81 31.74
C GLU A 394 14.95 5.32 32.10
N LEU A 395 14.96 4.43 31.12
CA LEU A 395 14.98 2.98 31.30
C LEU A 395 16.37 2.42 31.67
N GLN A 396 17.41 3.27 31.75
CA GLN A 396 18.78 2.90 32.06
C GLN A 396 19.41 1.88 31.11
N VAL A 397 19.02 1.91 29.83
CA VAL A 397 19.52 1.04 28.75
C VAL A 397 20.31 1.78 27.67
N ASP A 398 20.52 3.08 27.82
CA ASP A 398 21.18 3.96 26.87
C ASP A 398 22.58 3.47 26.43
N LYS A 399 23.33 2.83 27.32
CA LYS A 399 24.65 2.24 27.03
C LYS A 399 24.60 1.03 26.08
N ASN A 400 23.45 0.37 26.02
CA ASN A 400 23.22 -0.80 25.19
C ASN A 400 22.42 -0.49 23.91
N VAL A 401 21.91 0.76 23.77
CA VAL A 401 21.09 1.15 22.59
C VAL A 401 21.89 2.00 21.63
N VAL A 402 21.91 1.58 20.36
CA VAL A 402 22.58 2.28 19.26
C VAL A 402 21.54 2.82 18.29
N PHE A 403 21.56 4.12 18.05
CA PHE A 403 20.71 4.78 17.05
C PHE A 403 21.52 5.05 15.79
N VAL A 404 21.09 4.49 14.67
CA VAL A 404 21.72 4.64 13.35
C VAL A 404 20.72 5.31 12.42
N THR A 405 20.88 6.62 12.22
CA THR A 405 19.99 7.43 11.39
C THR A 405 20.54 7.59 9.99
N ASN A 406 19.68 7.47 8.98
CA ASN A 406 20.03 7.71 7.55
C ASN A 406 21.20 6.85 7.04
N ALA A 407 21.34 5.61 7.54
CA ALA A 407 22.40 4.71 7.11
C ALA A 407 22.33 4.41 5.60
N PRO A 408 23.47 4.43 4.88
CA PRO A 408 23.57 3.87 3.55
C PRO A 408 23.22 2.38 3.54
N TRP A 409 22.71 1.87 2.44
CA TRP A 409 22.31 0.47 2.33
C TRP A 409 23.44 -0.53 2.65
N GLY A 410 24.68 -0.17 2.32
CA GLY A 410 25.87 -0.98 2.69
C GLY A 410 26.00 -1.20 4.20
N ASP A 411 25.75 -0.16 5.00
CA ASP A 411 25.81 -0.23 6.46
C ASP A 411 24.65 -1.06 7.01
N VAL A 412 23.46 -0.95 6.41
CA VAL A 412 22.30 -1.79 6.76
C VAL A 412 22.62 -3.26 6.54
N ILE A 413 23.23 -3.62 5.39
CA ILE A 413 23.72 -4.98 5.12
C ILE A 413 24.76 -5.41 6.16
N GLY A 414 25.65 -4.49 6.55
CA GLY A 414 26.62 -4.73 7.60
C GLY A 414 25.97 -5.15 8.92
N TRP A 415 24.92 -4.45 9.35
CA TRP A 415 24.14 -4.80 10.54
C TRP A 415 23.36 -6.10 10.37
N LEU A 416 22.74 -6.33 9.20
CA LEU A 416 22.09 -7.61 8.87
C LEU A 416 23.05 -8.81 8.95
N GLY A 417 24.35 -8.58 8.67
CA GLY A 417 25.37 -9.61 8.78
C GLY A 417 25.90 -9.83 10.20
N LYS A 418 25.80 -8.83 11.09
CA LYS A 418 26.36 -8.86 12.45
C LYS A 418 25.35 -9.27 13.50
N ALA A 419 24.12 -8.75 13.43
CA ALA A 419 23.10 -8.98 14.43
C ALA A 419 22.58 -10.42 14.43
N SER A 420 22.24 -10.95 15.62
CA SER A 420 21.66 -12.27 15.81
C SER A 420 20.15 -12.29 15.61
N LEU A 421 19.47 -11.24 16.07
CA LEU A 421 18.01 -11.14 16.01
C LEU A 421 17.56 -9.94 15.19
N GLY A 422 16.39 -10.07 14.55
CA GLY A 422 15.62 -8.97 13.97
C GLY A 422 14.31 -8.78 14.73
N VAL A 423 13.95 -7.55 15.11
CA VAL A 423 12.68 -7.26 15.78
C VAL A 423 11.75 -6.46 14.91
N ASN A 424 10.43 -6.73 14.98
CA ASN A 424 9.37 -5.89 14.41
C ASN A 424 8.21 -5.82 15.41
N ALA A 425 8.00 -4.65 16.00
CA ALA A 425 6.97 -4.43 17.03
C ALA A 425 5.72 -3.68 16.51
N MET A 426 5.61 -3.46 15.20
CA MET A 426 4.45 -2.80 14.62
C MET A 426 3.21 -3.69 14.71
N TRP A 427 2.17 -3.20 15.40
CA TRP A 427 0.87 -3.82 15.36
C TRP A 427 0.27 -3.76 13.94
N ASN A 428 -0.19 -4.90 13.45
CA ASN A 428 -0.76 -5.04 12.10
C ASN A 428 0.16 -4.48 10.98
N GLU A 429 1.47 -4.78 11.05
CA GLU A 429 2.36 -4.54 9.89
C GLU A 429 1.74 -5.22 8.66
N HIS A 430 1.49 -4.46 7.60
CA HIS A 430 0.68 -4.94 6.49
C HIS A 430 1.33 -6.11 5.75
N PHE A 431 2.64 -6.06 5.55
CA PHE A 431 3.45 -7.18 5.07
C PHE A 431 4.70 -7.35 5.93
N GLY A 432 5.68 -6.44 5.87
CA GLY A 432 6.90 -6.49 6.66
C GLY A 432 8.14 -6.86 5.84
N ILE A 433 8.48 -6.09 4.80
CA ILE A 433 9.69 -6.32 3.98
C ILE A 433 10.94 -6.49 4.84
N GLY A 434 11.13 -5.65 5.89
CA GLY A 434 12.27 -5.77 6.81
C GLY A 434 12.33 -7.11 7.54
N VAL A 435 11.19 -7.75 7.83
CA VAL A 435 11.16 -9.10 8.45
C VAL A 435 11.62 -10.17 7.45
N VAL A 436 11.23 -10.03 6.18
CA VAL A 436 11.75 -10.89 5.10
C VAL A 436 13.26 -10.72 4.96
N GLU A 437 13.76 -9.49 5.03
CA GLU A 437 15.19 -9.17 4.96
C GLU A 437 15.96 -9.78 6.15
N TYR A 438 15.36 -9.80 7.36
CA TYR A 438 15.94 -10.51 8.50
C TYR A 438 16.09 -12.01 8.20
N GLN A 439 15.02 -12.67 7.77
CA GLN A 439 15.07 -14.09 7.42
C GLN A 439 16.08 -14.39 6.31
N ALA A 440 16.07 -13.59 5.25
CA ALA A 440 17.00 -13.73 4.12
C ALA A 440 18.47 -13.57 4.55
N ALA A 441 18.74 -12.61 5.44
CA ALA A 441 20.05 -12.40 6.02
C ALA A 441 20.40 -13.41 7.12
N GLY A 442 19.47 -14.26 7.55
CA GLY A 442 19.68 -15.28 8.58
C GLY A 442 19.65 -14.73 10.01
N LEU A 443 18.87 -13.68 10.29
CA LEU A 443 18.50 -13.30 11.64
C LEU A 443 17.27 -14.09 12.08
N ILE A 444 17.16 -14.37 13.38
CA ILE A 444 15.93 -14.92 13.95
C ILE A 444 14.97 -13.76 14.21
N GLY A 445 13.80 -13.78 13.62
CA GLY A 445 12.79 -12.75 13.79
C GLY A 445 12.02 -12.90 15.11
N VAL A 446 11.90 -11.80 15.89
CA VAL A 446 10.93 -11.68 16.99
C VAL A 446 9.94 -10.58 16.57
N VAL A 447 8.72 -10.97 16.23
CA VAL A 447 7.78 -10.08 15.54
C VAL A 447 6.46 -9.96 16.29
N HIS A 448 5.73 -8.86 16.05
CA HIS A 448 4.40 -8.69 16.64
C HIS A 448 3.45 -9.80 16.15
N ASP A 449 2.67 -10.38 17.08
CA ASP A 449 1.71 -11.47 16.81
C ASP A 449 0.48 -10.98 16.04
N SER A 450 0.70 -10.26 14.93
CA SER A 450 -0.35 -9.72 14.05
C SER A 450 0.17 -9.41 12.65
N GLY A 451 -0.77 -9.15 11.72
CA GLY A 451 -0.46 -8.67 10.37
C GLY A 451 0.29 -9.67 9.50
N GLY A 452 0.99 -9.17 8.51
CA GLY A 452 1.78 -9.95 7.56
C GLY A 452 2.91 -10.75 8.20
N PRO A 453 3.67 -10.19 9.17
CA PRO A 453 4.72 -10.95 9.85
C PRO A 453 4.23 -12.25 10.48
N LYS A 454 3.04 -12.23 11.10
CA LYS A 454 2.42 -13.42 11.68
C LYS A 454 1.88 -14.39 10.62
N LEU A 455 1.12 -13.87 9.66
CA LEU A 455 0.34 -14.70 8.73
C LEU A 455 1.18 -15.24 7.57
N ASP A 456 2.21 -14.50 7.18
CA ASP A 456 2.92 -14.79 5.93
C ASP A 456 4.43 -15.06 6.12
N ILE A 457 5.11 -14.44 7.09
CA ILE A 457 6.58 -14.44 7.09
C ILE A 457 7.16 -15.36 8.16
N VAL A 458 6.87 -15.10 9.44
CA VAL A 458 7.36 -15.89 10.56
C VAL A 458 6.37 -17.02 10.85
N VAL A 459 6.36 -17.99 9.96
CA VAL A 459 5.44 -19.14 10.01
C VAL A 459 6.22 -20.41 10.31
N GLU A 460 5.51 -21.45 10.73
CA GLU A 460 6.11 -22.78 10.83
C GLU A 460 6.33 -23.38 9.45
N VAL A 461 7.47 -24.05 9.29
CA VAL A 461 7.81 -24.84 8.10
C VAL A 461 8.13 -26.25 8.57
N ASP A 462 7.42 -27.22 8.02
CA ASP A 462 7.53 -28.63 8.42
C ASP A 462 7.30 -28.85 9.94
N GLY A 463 6.37 -28.06 10.53
CA GLY A 463 6.05 -28.08 11.97
C GLY A 463 7.10 -27.45 12.88
N LEU A 464 8.12 -26.76 12.32
CA LEU A 464 9.19 -26.12 13.05
C LEU A 464 9.17 -24.60 12.89
N ARG A 465 9.45 -23.87 13.96
CA ARG A 465 9.44 -22.40 13.99
C ARG A 465 10.54 -21.80 13.11
N THR A 466 10.22 -20.63 12.50
CA THR A 466 11.17 -19.79 11.79
C THR A 466 11.52 -18.51 12.56
N GLY A 467 10.93 -18.32 13.74
CA GLY A 467 11.11 -17.18 14.63
C GLY A 467 10.07 -17.19 15.75
N TYR A 468 9.87 -16.03 16.39
CA TYR A 468 9.03 -15.87 17.56
C TYR A 468 7.98 -14.79 17.37
N HIS A 469 6.82 -14.96 18.01
CA HIS A 469 5.74 -13.97 18.07
C HIS A 469 5.58 -13.40 19.47
N ALA A 470 5.29 -12.10 19.56
CA ALA A 470 5.08 -11.41 20.82
C ALA A 470 4.10 -10.24 20.64
N THR A 471 3.38 -9.88 21.70
CA THR A 471 2.43 -8.76 21.72
C THR A 471 2.82 -7.72 22.78
N THR A 472 3.29 -8.18 23.94
CA THR A 472 3.65 -7.33 25.08
C THR A 472 5.16 -7.20 25.23
N ALA A 473 5.60 -6.23 26.03
CA ALA A 473 7.02 -6.03 26.30
C ALA A 473 7.65 -7.27 27.00
N GLU A 474 6.88 -7.95 27.84
CA GLU A 474 7.27 -9.19 28.51
C GLU A 474 7.49 -10.32 27.52
N GLU A 475 6.56 -10.51 26.57
CA GLU A 475 6.65 -11.55 25.55
C GLU A 475 7.81 -11.30 24.58
N PHE A 476 8.02 -10.03 24.17
CA PHE A 476 9.21 -9.67 23.38
C PHE A 476 10.51 -9.94 24.12
N ALA A 477 10.59 -9.56 25.42
CA ALA A 477 11.75 -9.83 26.26
C ALA A 477 12.03 -11.33 26.37
N GLN A 478 10.99 -12.14 26.56
CA GLN A 478 11.08 -13.59 26.60
C GLN A 478 11.55 -14.15 25.25
N GLY A 479 10.99 -13.66 24.13
CA GLY A 479 11.41 -14.05 22.79
C GLY A 479 12.88 -13.72 22.50
N PHE A 480 13.38 -12.56 22.95
CA PHE A 480 14.80 -12.22 22.85
C PHE A 480 15.68 -13.19 23.64
N LYS A 481 15.27 -13.49 24.89
CA LYS A 481 16.00 -14.41 25.75
C LYS A 481 16.04 -15.82 25.16
N GLU A 482 14.90 -16.37 24.74
CA GLU A 482 14.82 -17.70 24.13
C GLU A 482 15.67 -17.80 22.86
N ALA A 483 15.55 -16.82 21.95
CA ALA A 483 16.26 -16.82 20.69
C ALA A 483 17.78 -16.67 20.84
N LEU A 484 18.26 -15.90 21.83
CA LEU A 484 19.70 -15.74 22.12
C LEU A 484 20.28 -16.89 22.95
N SER A 485 19.43 -17.69 23.62
CA SER A 485 19.86 -18.83 24.44
C SER A 485 19.75 -20.19 23.70
N LEU A 486 19.44 -20.19 22.42
CA LEU A 486 19.44 -21.41 21.60
C LEU A 486 20.86 -21.99 21.50
N SER A 487 20.95 -23.30 21.38
CA SER A 487 22.22 -23.95 20.99
C SER A 487 22.70 -23.47 19.63
N ASP A 488 23.99 -23.56 19.34
CA ASP A 488 24.53 -23.19 18.03
C ASP A 488 23.86 -24.01 16.90
N GLU A 489 23.58 -25.29 17.14
CA GLU A 489 22.91 -26.18 16.19
C GLU A 489 21.47 -25.74 15.90
N ASP A 490 20.67 -25.49 16.96
CA ASP A 490 19.28 -25.03 16.82
C ASP A 490 19.20 -23.64 16.18
N THR A 491 20.15 -22.75 16.51
CA THR A 491 20.27 -21.43 15.93
C THR A 491 20.50 -21.51 14.42
N VAL A 492 21.46 -22.31 13.97
CA VAL A 492 21.75 -22.51 12.55
C VAL A 492 20.56 -23.13 11.84
N ALA A 493 19.98 -24.19 12.41
CA ALA A 493 18.82 -24.89 11.83
C ALA A 493 17.60 -23.94 11.64
N MET A 494 17.31 -23.10 12.65
CA MET A 494 16.21 -22.10 12.54
C MET A 494 16.51 -21.05 11.49
N ARG A 495 17.75 -20.52 11.43
CA ARG A 495 18.19 -19.53 10.43
C ARG A 495 18.09 -20.07 8.99
N GLU A 496 18.55 -21.30 8.76
CA GLU A 496 18.47 -21.95 7.45
C GLU A 496 17.03 -22.15 7.01
N ARG A 497 16.18 -22.64 7.91
CA ARG A 497 14.74 -22.83 7.65
C ARG A 497 14.06 -21.50 7.34
N ALA A 498 14.31 -20.44 8.11
CA ALA A 498 13.77 -19.11 7.90
C ALA A 498 14.24 -18.53 6.54
N ARG A 499 15.53 -18.65 6.22
CA ARG A 499 16.09 -18.21 4.93
C ARG A 499 15.45 -18.96 3.77
N LYS A 500 15.32 -20.29 3.85
CA LYS A 500 14.64 -21.09 2.83
C LYS A 500 13.19 -20.63 2.63
N SER A 501 12.47 -20.39 3.74
CA SER A 501 11.10 -19.86 3.70
C SER A 501 11.01 -18.49 3.01
N SER A 502 12.00 -17.62 3.20
CA SER A 502 12.00 -16.28 2.61
C SER A 502 12.10 -16.25 1.08
N LEU A 503 12.56 -17.34 0.43
CA LEU A 503 12.70 -17.41 -1.03
C LEU A 503 11.38 -17.19 -1.77
N ARG A 504 10.24 -17.51 -1.17
CA ARG A 504 8.90 -17.26 -1.74
C ARG A 504 8.56 -15.78 -1.92
N PHE A 505 9.36 -14.89 -1.35
CA PHE A 505 9.22 -13.43 -1.48
C PHE A 505 10.26 -12.83 -2.43
N SER A 506 10.94 -13.66 -3.22
CA SER A 506 12.00 -13.19 -4.11
C SER A 506 11.45 -12.35 -5.26
N GLU A 507 12.33 -11.57 -5.88
CA GLU A 507 12.02 -10.72 -7.03
C GLU A 507 11.51 -11.57 -8.19
N GLU A 508 12.06 -12.78 -8.42
CA GLU A 508 11.68 -13.65 -9.52
C GLU A 508 10.27 -14.24 -9.35
N ILE A 509 9.89 -14.63 -8.11
CA ILE A 509 8.53 -15.12 -7.83
C ILE A 509 7.52 -14.00 -8.05
N PHE A 510 7.87 -12.76 -7.63
CA PHE A 510 7.04 -11.60 -7.91
C PHE A 510 6.86 -11.38 -9.42
N GLU A 511 7.94 -11.43 -10.20
CA GLU A 511 7.91 -11.24 -11.66
C GLU A 511 7.02 -12.29 -12.34
N GLU A 512 7.16 -13.55 -11.98
CA GLU A 512 6.33 -14.65 -12.51
C GLU A 512 4.83 -14.41 -12.24
N GLN A 513 4.48 -14.11 -11.00
CA GLN A 513 3.09 -13.87 -10.60
C GLN A 513 2.53 -12.58 -11.22
N TRP A 514 3.35 -11.52 -11.30
CA TRP A 514 2.95 -10.28 -11.96
C TRP A 514 2.67 -10.46 -13.45
N ASN A 515 3.47 -11.26 -14.13
CA ASN A 515 3.25 -11.59 -15.55
C ASN A 515 1.87 -12.25 -15.75
N SER A 516 1.46 -13.17 -14.86
CA SER A 516 0.10 -13.76 -14.90
C SER A 516 -1.01 -12.70 -14.73
N VAL A 517 -0.81 -11.71 -13.87
CA VAL A 517 -1.73 -10.56 -13.72
C VAL A 517 -1.84 -9.78 -15.04
N MET A 518 -0.71 -9.47 -15.66
CA MET A 518 -0.67 -8.73 -16.91
C MET A 518 -1.28 -9.52 -18.08
N ASP A 519 -1.00 -10.82 -18.19
CA ASP A 519 -1.59 -11.70 -19.21
C ASP A 519 -3.12 -11.74 -19.09
N THR A 520 -3.64 -11.79 -17.86
CA THR A 520 -5.09 -11.71 -17.61
C THR A 520 -5.67 -10.37 -18.08
N LEU A 521 -5.01 -9.25 -17.81
CA LEU A 521 -5.46 -7.92 -18.25
C LEU A 521 -5.43 -7.77 -19.77
N LEU A 522 -4.38 -8.26 -20.42
CA LEU A 522 -4.23 -8.23 -21.86
C LEU A 522 -5.28 -9.12 -22.54
N GLY A 523 -5.55 -10.31 -22.00
CA GLY A 523 -6.62 -11.18 -22.46
C GLY A 523 -8.01 -10.52 -22.40
N LEU A 524 -8.28 -9.75 -21.33
CA LEU A 524 -9.50 -8.94 -21.21
C LEU A 524 -9.55 -7.80 -22.24
N LEU A 525 -8.42 -7.19 -22.58
CA LEU A 525 -8.32 -6.16 -23.61
C LEU A 525 -8.63 -6.74 -25.00
N GLU A 526 -8.03 -7.88 -25.35
CA GLU A 526 -8.26 -8.55 -26.64
C GLU A 526 -9.71 -9.04 -26.79
N GLY A 527 -10.28 -9.62 -25.74
CA GLY A 527 -11.69 -10.04 -25.73
C GLY A 527 -12.66 -8.88 -25.95
N LYS A 528 -12.29 -7.64 -25.61
CA LYS A 528 -13.08 -6.43 -25.91
C LYS A 528 -12.90 -5.92 -27.34
N LYS A 529 -11.72 -6.08 -27.95
CA LYS A 529 -11.49 -5.70 -29.35
C LYS A 529 -12.23 -6.58 -30.35
N ARG A 530 -12.58 -7.81 -29.96
CA ARG A 530 -13.31 -8.79 -30.79
C ARG A 530 -14.84 -8.64 -30.74
N LYS A 531 -15.37 -7.89 -29.77
CA LYS A 531 -16.81 -7.55 -29.62
C LYS A 531 -17.10 -6.16 -30.14
#